data_b069ea2650644cb7bda0559bb64600d2
#
_entry.id   b069ea2650644cb7bda0559bb64600d2
#
_cell.length_a   1.000
_cell.length_b   1.000
_cell.length_c   1.000
_cell.angle_alpha   90.00
_cell.angle_beta   90.00
_cell.angle_gamma   90.00
#
_symmetry.space_group_name_H-M   'P 1'
#
loop_
_entity.id
_entity.type
_entity.pdbx_description
1 polymer ?
#
loop_
_entity_poly.entity_id
_entity_poly.type
_entity_poly.pdbx_seq_one_letter_code
_entity_poly.pdbx_strand_id
1 'polypeptide(L)'
;MLKYINTFDNVLTRENEFGHFTASSWVLNKERTKVLMIYHKIYDSWAWTGGHSDGDNDLLYVAMKEAKEETGIKSVSPISKDIYSLELINVNGHDKRGKYVGSHVHLNVIYLLEADENEEIHVKEDENSGVKWVAIDKILEVTSEPWVRERVYAKIINKMKTDGIIGNV
;
A
#
# COMPACT_ATOMS: atom_id res chain seq x y z
N MET A 1 -2.21 -7.84 15.94
CA MET A 1 -1.20 -8.54 15.11
C MET A 1 -0.35 -9.52 15.93
N LEU A 2 0.36 -9.13 17.03
CA LEU A 2 1.25 -10.04 17.77
C LEU A 2 0.59 -11.35 18.23
N LYS A 3 -0.63 -11.28 18.80
CA LYS A 3 -1.36 -12.50 19.17
C LYS A 3 -1.61 -13.41 17.96
N TYR A 4 -1.90 -12.84 16.80
CA TYR A 4 -2.17 -13.58 15.57
C TYR A 4 -0.91 -14.30 15.07
N ILE A 5 0.23 -13.60 15.03
CA ILE A 5 1.53 -14.16 14.66
C ILE A 5 1.91 -15.35 15.56
N ASN A 6 1.64 -15.22 16.87
CA ASN A 6 1.95 -16.27 17.84
C ASN A 6 0.95 -17.46 17.81
N THR A 7 -0.11 -17.37 17.05
CA THR A 7 -1.16 -18.39 16.97
C THR A 7 -1.11 -19.21 15.68
N PHE A 8 -0.68 -18.60 14.57
CA PHE A 8 -0.70 -19.22 13.24
C PHE A 8 0.69 -19.17 12.61
N ASP A 9 1.17 -20.31 12.12
CA ASP A 9 2.48 -20.44 11.48
C ASP A 9 2.51 -19.93 10.03
N ASN A 10 1.34 -19.89 9.38
CA ASN A 10 1.18 -19.55 7.96
C ASN A 10 0.70 -18.10 7.68
N VAL A 11 0.98 -17.18 8.60
CA VAL A 11 0.50 -15.79 8.49
C VAL A 11 1.09 -15.00 7.31
N LEU A 12 2.20 -15.47 6.74
CA LEU A 12 2.84 -14.85 5.59
C LEU A 12 2.30 -15.37 4.24
N THR A 13 1.41 -16.36 4.24
CA THR A 13 0.88 -16.95 3.02
C THR A 13 -0.63 -16.83 2.94
N ARG A 14 -1.17 -16.84 1.71
CA ARG A 14 -2.62 -16.85 1.44
C ARG A 14 -3.29 -18.18 1.82
N GLU A 15 -2.52 -19.19 2.23
CA GLU A 15 -3.07 -20.42 2.81
C GLU A 15 -3.80 -20.14 4.13
N ASN A 16 -3.42 -19.06 4.82
CA ASN A 16 -4.22 -18.55 5.92
C ASN A 16 -5.39 -17.72 5.34
N GLU A 17 -6.51 -18.41 5.11
CA GLU A 17 -7.70 -17.81 4.50
C GLU A 17 -8.41 -16.79 5.39
N PHE A 18 -8.13 -16.76 6.71
CA PHE A 18 -8.74 -15.79 7.63
C PHE A 18 -8.00 -14.46 7.65
N GLY A 19 -6.68 -14.50 7.48
CA GLY A 19 -5.87 -13.32 7.43
C GLY A 19 -4.39 -13.61 7.22
N HIS A 20 -3.73 -12.73 6.49
CA HIS A 20 -2.32 -12.87 6.18
C HIS A 20 -1.65 -11.50 5.99
N PHE A 21 -0.32 -11.50 6.03
CA PHE A 21 0.45 -10.26 5.90
C PHE A 21 0.47 -9.74 4.46
N THR A 22 0.35 -8.42 4.39
CA THR A 22 0.59 -7.62 3.19
C THR A 22 1.53 -6.48 3.53
N ALA A 23 2.27 -6.00 2.55
CA ALA A 23 3.13 -4.85 2.69
C ALA A 23 2.78 -3.79 1.65
N SER A 24 2.58 -2.58 2.12
CA SER A 24 2.23 -1.43 1.29
C SER A 24 3.23 -0.30 1.50
N SER A 25 3.26 0.61 0.55
CA SER A 25 4.12 1.77 0.63
C SER A 25 3.43 3.06 0.22
N TRP A 26 3.80 4.14 0.92
CA TRP A 26 3.61 5.50 0.46
C TRP A 26 4.92 5.95 -0.19
N VAL A 27 4.91 6.01 -1.52
CA VAL A 27 6.07 6.44 -2.31
C VAL A 27 5.97 7.94 -2.50
N LEU A 28 6.79 8.69 -1.78
CA LEU A 28 6.86 10.15 -1.84
C LEU A 28 7.83 10.60 -2.93
N ASN A 29 7.55 11.73 -3.58
CA ASN A 29 8.57 12.41 -4.36
C ASN A 29 9.62 13.07 -3.44
N LYS A 30 10.77 13.46 -3.98
CA LYS A 30 11.89 14.07 -3.20
C LYS A 30 11.48 15.31 -2.43
N GLU A 31 10.59 16.13 -3.00
CA GLU A 31 10.05 17.34 -2.39
C GLU A 31 9.00 17.05 -1.31
N ARG A 32 8.55 15.77 -1.19
CA ARG A 32 7.54 15.30 -0.22
C ARG A 32 6.21 16.04 -0.31
N THR A 33 5.82 16.36 -1.53
CA THR A 33 4.57 17.07 -1.87
C THR A 33 3.57 16.17 -2.59
N LYS A 34 4.03 15.04 -3.14
CA LYS A 34 3.22 14.10 -3.91
C LYS A 34 3.46 12.66 -3.47
N VAL A 35 2.46 11.82 -3.71
CA VAL A 35 2.50 10.36 -3.53
C VAL A 35 2.23 9.68 -4.86
N LEU A 36 3.00 8.66 -5.20
CA LEU A 36 2.76 7.81 -6.34
C LEU A 36 1.60 6.86 -6.02
N MET A 37 0.55 6.91 -6.82
CA MET A 37 -0.67 6.13 -6.62
C MET A 37 -1.04 5.36 -7.88
N ILE A 38 -1.72 4.24 -7.69
CA ILE A 38 -2.29 3.40 -8.75
C ILE A 38 -3.83 3.47 -8.72
N TYR A 39 -4.48 3.33 -9.88
CA TYR A 39 -5.91 3.13 -9.94
C TYR A 39 -6.23 1.64 -9.90
N HIS A 40 -6.61 1.16 -8.73
CA HIS A 40 -6.80 -0.28 -8.48
C HIS A 40 -8.14 -0.76 -9.05
N LYS A 41 -8.11 -1.74 -9.96
CA LYS A 41 -9.31 -2.20 -10.70
C LYS A 41 -10.40 -2.80 -9.82
N ILE A 42 -10.02 -3.58 -8.78
CA ILE A 42 -10.99 -4.25 -7.90
C ILE A 42 -11.68 -3.24 -6.97
N TYR A 43 -10.92 -2.28 -6.44
CA TYR A 43 -11.47 -1.29 -5.50
C TYR A 43 -12.07 -0.06 -6.20
N ASP A 44 -11.87 0.07 -7.51
CA ASP A 44 -12.32 1.21 -8.33
C ASP A 44 -11.94 2.55 -7.68
N SER A 45 -10.69 2.65 -7.26
CA SER A 45 -10.18 3.76 -6.46
C SER A 45 -8.69 4.01 -6.70
N TRP A 46 -8.26 5.26 -6.51
CA TRP A 46 -6.84 5.56 -6.35
C TRP A 46 -6.35 5.03 -5.01
N ALA A 47 -5.30 4.24 -5.06
CA ALA A 47 -4.74 3.53 -3.91
C ALA A 47 -3.20 3.65 -3.88
N TRP A 48 -2.63 3.40 -2.70
CA TRP A 48 -1.20 3.18 -2.54
C TRP A 48 -0.73 1.93 -3.29
N THR A 49 0.58 1.72 -3.36
CA THR A 49 1.18 0.49 -3.88
C THR A 49 1.34 -0.56 -2.77
N GLY A 50 1.21 -1.83 -3.12
CA GLY A 50 1.43 -2.91 -2.17
C GLY A 50 0.85 -4.24 -2.57
N GLY A 51 1.32 -5.30 -1.93
CA GLY A 51 0.92 -6.66 -2.24
C GLY A 51 1.09 -7.63 -1.08
N HIS A 52 0.87 -8.89 -1.37
CA HIS A 52 0.98 -9.98 -0.41
C HIS A 52 2.43 -10.35 -0.17
N SER A 53 2.74 -10.77 1.07
CA SER A 53 4.07 -11.28 1.41
C SER A 53 4.40 -12.60 0.70
N ASP A 54 3.38 -13.44 0.44
CA ASP A 54 3.50 -14.73 -0.26
C ASP A 54 4.69 -15.60 0.23
N GLY A 55 4.90 -15.57 1.56
CA GLY A 55 5.94 -16.33 2.26
C GLY A 55 7.23 -15.54 2.51
N ASP A 56 7.40 -14.36 1.94
CA ASP A 56 8.56 -13.51 2.20
C ASP A 56 8.41 -12.80 3.56
N ASN A 57 9.43 -12.88 4.40
CA ASN A 57 9.44 -12.22 5.71
C ASN A 57 10.12 -10.85 5.70
N ASP A 58 10.80 -10.46 4.62
CA ASP A 58 11.28 -9.09 4.41
C ASP A 58 10.17 -8.22 3.82
N LEU A 59 9.28 -7.74 4.68
CA LEU A 59 8.13 -6.95 4.27
C LEU A 59 8.51 -5.58 3.67
N LEU A 60 9.68 -5.04 4.00
CA LEU A 60 10.20 -3.84 3.34
C LEU A 60 10.58 -4.14 1.89
N TYR A 61 11.26 -5.26 1.66
CA TYR A 61 11.57 -5.71 0.31
C TYR A 61 10.29 -5.94 -0.52
N VAL A 62 9.27 -6.60 0.07
CA VAL A 62 7.96 -6.78 -0.57
C VAL A 62 7.35 -5.44 -0.97
N ALA A 63 7.28 -4.47 -0.06
CA ALA A 63 6.73 -3.14 -0.35
C ALA A 63 7.48 -2.42 -1.49
N MET A 64 8.81 -2.48 -1.49
CA MET A 64 9.64 -1.89 -2.56
C MET A 64 9.48 -2.61 -3.90
N LYS A 65 9.37 -3.93 -3.88
CA LYS A 65 9.12 -4.76 -5.07
C LYS A 65 7.78 -4.42 -5.70
N GLU A 66 6.71 -4.42 -4.90
CA GLU A 66 5.35 -4.11 -5.37
C GLU A 66 5.26 -2.68 -5.93
N ALA A 67 5.89 -1.69 -5.27
CA ALA A 67 5.95 -0.33 -5.79
C ALA A 67 6.54 -0.27 -7.22
N LYS A 68 7.61 -1.02 -7.48
CA LYS A 68 8.23 -1.10 -8.81
C LYS A 68 7.36 -1.85 -9.82
N GLU A 69 6.81 -2.98 -9.42
CA GLU A 69 6.01 -3.83 -10.30
C GLU A 69 4.69 -3.15 -10.73
N GLU A 70 4.01 -2.48 -9.81
CA GLU A 70 2.73 -1.84 -10.06
C GLU A 70 2.83 -0.51 -10.80
N THR A 71 3.97 0.17 -10.72
CA THR A 71 4.12 1.53 -11.26
C THR A 71 5.16 1.67 -12.35
N GLY A 72 6.01 0.65 -12.53
CA GLY A 72 7.14 0.67 -13.47
C GLY A 72 8.33 1.51 -13.04
N ILE A 73 8.25 2.18 -11.88
CA ILE A 73 9.38 2.96 -11.36
C ILE A 73 10.60 2.07 -11.13
N LYS A 74 11.77 2.52 -11.54
CA LYS A 74 12.99 1.70 -11.49
C LYS A 74 13.72 1.81 -10.16
N SER A 75 13.71 3.01 -9.57
CA SER A 75 14.45 3.32 -8.36
C SER A 75 13.52 3.80 -7.26
N VAL A 76 13.52 3.06 -6.16
CA VAL A 76 12.80 3.44 -4.94
C VAL A 76 13.68 3.12 -3.73
N SER A 77 13.71 4.01 -2.76
CA SER A 77 14.49 3.84 -1.54
C SER A 77 13.62 4.08 -0.30
N PRO A 78 13.84 3.37 0.82
CA PRO A 78 13.12 3.62 2.03
C PRO A 78 13.59 4.92 2.70
N ILE A 79 12.62 5.75 3.15
CA ILE A 79 12.91 6.92 4.00
C ILE A 79 13.37 6.44 5.39
N SER A 80 12.76 5.36 5.88
CA SER A 80 13.22 4.60 7.05
C SER A 80 12.97 3.12 6.80
N LYS A 81 13.80 2.26 7.39
CA LYS A 81 13.60 0.81 7.37
C LYS A 81 12.52 0.34 8.35
N ASP A 82 12.08 1.21 9.24
CA ASP A 82 11.06 0.90 10.23
C ASP A 82 9.66 0.88 9.62
N ILE A 83 8.81 0.02 10.16
CA ILE A 83 7.38 0.02 9.83
C ILE A 83 6.78 1.37 10.25
N TYR A 84 6.22 2.09 9.30
CA TYR A 84 5.64 3.40 9.56
C TYR A 84 4.23 3.33 10.16
N SER A 85 3.41 2.41 9.69
CA SER A 85 2.05 2.20 10.21
C SER A 85 1.63 0.74 10.09
N LEU A 86 0.70 0.34 10.96
CA LEU A 86 0.07 -0.98 10.98
C LEU A 86 -1.43 -0.82 10.80
N GLU A 87 -2.00 -1.56 9.85
CA GLU A 87 -3.42 -1.54 9.54
C GLU A 87 -4.02 -2.95 9.53
N LEU A 88 -5.24 -3.07 10.03
CA LEU A 88 -6.08 -4.25 9.81
C LEU A 88 -7.11 -3.88 8.75
N ILE A 89 -6.92 -4.39 7.54
CA ILE A 89 -7.77 -4.05 6.40
C ILE A 89 -8.68 -5.23 6.10
N ASN A 90 -9.97 -5.00 6.19
CA ASN A 90 -10.95 -6.00 5.80
C ASN A 90 -11.08 -6.05 4.28
N VAL A 91 -10.93 -7.25 3.71
CA VAL A 91 -11.15 -7.53 2.29
C VAL A 91 -12.47 -8.25 2.13
N ASN A 92 -13.39 -7.68 1.39
CA ASN A 92 -14.65 -8.33 1.07
C ASN A 92 -14.44 -9.51 0.12
N GLY A 93 -15.30 -10.52 0.24
CA GLY A 93 -15.29 -11.65 -0.69
C GLY A 93 -15.46 -11.17 -2.14
N HIS A 94 -14.65 -11.72 -3.04
CA HIS A 94 -14.63 -11.32 -4.45
C HIS A 94 -14.19 -12.47 -5.36
N ASP A 95 -14.51 -12.35 -6.63
CA ASP A 95 -14.01 -13.28 -7.64
C ASP A 95 -12.64 -12.83 -8.16
N LYS A 96 -11.66 -13.72 -8.14
CA LYS A 96 -10.32 -13.49 -8.69
C LYS A 96 -9.94 -14.64 -9.63
N ARG A 97 -9.73 -14.33 -10.91
CA ARG A 97 -9.34 -15.31 -11.95
C ARG A 97 -10.26 -16.54 -12.00
N GLY A 98 -11.59 -16.32 -11.86
CA GLY A 98 -12.61 -17.38 -11.90
C GLY A 98 -12.72 -18.24 -10.64
N LYS A 99 -12.11 -17.85 -9.54
CA LYS A 99 -12.26 -18.48 -8.23
C LYS A 99 -12.77 -17.46 -7.22
N TYR A 100 -13.74 -17.86 -6.40
CA TYR A 100 -14.20 -17.04 -5.29
C TYR A 100 -13.18 -17.06 -4.15
N VAL A 101 -12.83 -15.87 -3.68
CA VAL A 101 -11.99 -15.64 -2.49
C VAL A 101 -12.91 -15.14 -1.38
N GLY A 102 -12.92 -15.82 -0.24
CA GLY A 102 -13.71 -15.43 0.93
C GLY A 102 -13.25 -14.12 1.55
N SER A 103 -14.12 -13.49 2.34
CA SER A 103 -13.73 -12.31 3.11
C SER A 103 -12.63 -12.67 4.11
N HIS A 104 -11.60 -11.83 4.18
CA HIS A 104 -10.44 -12.05 5.05
C HIS A 104 -9.83 -10.72 5.50
N VAL A 105 -8.81 -10.79 6.33
CA VAL A 105 -8.12 -9.60 6.87
C VAL A 105 -6.69 -9.54 6.35
N HIS A 106 -6.32 -8.40 5.77
CA HIS A 106 -4.92 -8.07 5.55
C HIS A 106 -4.31 -7.49 6.82
N LEU A 107 -3.29 -8.14 7.34
CA LEU A 107 -2.40 -7.64 8.38
C LEU A 107 -1.35 -6.77 7.67
N ASN A 108 -1.73 -5.52 7.35
CA ASN A 108 -0.94 -4.68 6.47
C ASN A 108 0.11 -3.87 7.23
N VAL A 109 1.35 -3.93 6.78
CA VAL A 109 2.43 -3.06 7.23
C VAL A 109 2.71 -2.02 6.16
N ILE A 110 2.99 -0.78 6.59
CA ILE A 110 3.19 0.35 5.68
C ILE A 110 4.59 0.91 5.88
N TYR A 111 5.28 1.13 4.77
CA TYR A 111 6.58 1.81 4.71
C TYR A 111 6.47 3.13 3.96
N LEU A 112 7.32 4.09 4.34
CA LEU A 112 7.53 5.31 3.57
C LEU A 112 8.73 5.13 2.65
N LEU A 113 8.49 5.28 1.37
CA LEU A 113 9.51 5.20 0.34
C LEU A 113 9.66 6.56 -0.36
N GLU A 114 10.78 6.76 -1.03
CA GLU A 114 11.07 7.94 -1.83
C GLU A 114 11.50 7.53 -3.22
N ALA A 115 11.05 8.29 -4.23
CA ALA A 115 11.43 8.08 -5.62
C ALA A 115 11.51 9.40 -6.39
N ASP A 116 12.12 9.36 -7.58
CA ASP A 116 12.18 10.50 -8.49
C ASP A 116 10.88 10.60 -9.31
N GLU A 117 10.14 11.69 -9.17
CA GLU A 117 8.89 11.88 -9.92
C GLU A 117 9.08 12.07 -11.44
N ASN A 118 10.31 12.27 -11.89
CA ASN A 118 10.64 12.39 -13.31
C ASN A 118 10.94 11.04 -13.96
N GLU A 119 11.02 9.93 -13.20
CA GLU A 119 11.13 8.60 -13.78
C GLU A 119 9.86 8.25 -14.56
N GLU A 120 10.05 7.48 -15.65
CA GLU A 120 8.94 6.95 -16.42
C GLU A 120 8.13 5.97 -15.57
N ILE A 121 6.82 6.16 -15.56
CA ILE A 121 5.85 5.29 -14.87
C ILE A 121 4.90 4.67 -15.88
N HIS A 122 4.45 3.44 -15.62
CA HIS A 122 3.49 2.73 -16.48
C HIS A 122 2.56 1.84 -15.66
N VAL A 123 1.40 1.56 -16.24
CA VAL A 123 0.40 0.68 -15.61
C VAL A 123 0.83 -0.79 -15.69
N LYS A 124 0.46 -1.58 -14.69
CA LYS A 124 0.48 -3.03 -14.70
C LYS A 124 -0.92 -3.51 -15.09
N GLU A 125 -1.13 -3.79 -16.36
CA GLU A 125 -2.47 -3.96 -16.96
C GLU A 125 -3.34 -5.05 -16.32
N ASP A 126 -2.77 -6.05 -15.66
CA ASP A 126 -3.50 -7.09 -14.96
C ASP A 126 -3.98 -6.68 -13.54
N GLU A 127 -3.47 -5.59 -12.97
CA GLU A 127 -3.77 -5.15 -11.61
C GLU A 127 -4.35 -3.74 -11.53
N ASN A 128 -3.83 -2.80 -12.32
CA ASN A 128 -4.28 -1.42 -12.29
C ASN A 128 -4.57 -0.86 -13.67
N SER A 129 -5.27 0.26 -13.75
CA SER A 129 -5.61 0.97 -14.98
C SER A 129 -5.09 2.39 -15.03
N GLY A 130 -4.35 2.83 -14.03
CA GLY A 130 -3.73 4.14 -13.97
C GLY A 130 -2.61 4.18 -12.97
N VAL A 131 -1.58 4.99 -13.26
CA VAL A 131 -0.49 5.33 -12.34
C VAL A 131 -0.25 6.83 -12.46
N LYS A 132 -0.17 7.54 -11.33
CA LYS A 132 0.15 8.97 -11.33
C LYS A 132 0.70 9.44 -9.99
N TRP A 133 1.43 10.53 -10.03
CA TRP A 133 1.75 11.32 -8.85
C TRP A 133 0.56 12.19 -8.45
N VAL A 134 0.11 12.06 -7.22
CA VAL A 134 -1.01 12.81 -6.65
C VAL A 134 -0.49 13.74 -5.57
N ALA A 135 -0.85 15.02 -5.62
CA ALA A 135 -0.53 15.97 -4.55
C ALA A 135 -1.16 15.50 -3.22
N ILE A 136 -0.42 15.62 -2.11
CA ILE A 136 -0.82 15.07 -0.82
C ILE A 136 -2.15 15.65 -0.34
N ASP A 137 -2.42 16.93 -0.58
CA ASP A 137 -3.69 17.61 -0.27
C ASP A 137 -4.88 17.09 -1.10
N LYS A 138 -4.63 16.40 -2.22
CA LYS A 138 -5.65 15.84 -3.12
C LYS A 138 -5.94 14.35 -2.89
N ILE A 139 -5.13 13.66 -2.11
CA ILE A 139 -5.28 12.20 -1.89
C ILE A 139 -6.68 11.85 -1.39
N LEU A 140 -7.19 12.59 -0.40
CA LEU A 140 -8.50 12.32 0.18
C LEU A 140 -9.66 12.65 -0.78
N GLU A 141 -9.44 13.50 -1.78
CA GLU A 141 -10.44 13.83 -2.81
C GLU A 141 -10.50 12.72 -3.88
N VAL A 142 -9.36 12.15 -4.28
CA VAL A 142 -9.30 11.16 -5.36
C VAL A 142 -9.59 9.73 -4.89
N THR A 143 -9.48 9.45 -3.59
CA THR A 143 -9.77 8.13 -3.01
C THR A 143 -11.27 7.96 -2.83
N SER A 144 -11.87 7.01 -3.54
CA SER A 144 -13.31 6.76 -3.51
C SER A 144 -13.78 5.91 -2.33
N GLU A 145 -12.89 5.08 -1.75
CA GLU A 145 -13.19 4.21 -0.62
C GLU A 145 -13.28 4.99 0.71
N PRO A 146 -14.48 5.22 1.29
CA PRO A 146 -14.63 6.12 2.45
C PRO A 146 -13.85 5.64 3.67
N TRP A 147 -13.85 4.33 3.95
CA TRP A 147 -13.17 3.79 5.13
C TRP A 147 -11.64 3.95 5.02
N VAL A 148 -11.06 3.60 3.88
CA VAL A 148 -9.61 3.75 3.63
C VAL A 148 -9.22 5.22 3.68
N ARG A 149 -9.98 6.09 3.01
CA ARG A 149 -9.77 7.54 3.01
C ARG A 149 -9.74 8.13 4.43
N GLU A 150 -10.77 7.83 5.23
CA GLU A 150 -10.97 8.49 6.52
C GLU A 150 -10.16 7.83 7.66
N ARG A 151 -9.99 6.52 7.64
CA ARG A 151 -9.38 5.78 8.73
C ARG A 151 -7.90 5.47 8.52
N VAL A 152 -7.47 5.38 7.27
CA VAL A 152 -6.11 5.00 6.93
C VAL A 152 -5.34 6.19 6.36
N TYR A 153 -5.76 6.74 5.23
CA TYR A 153 -4.99 7.80 4.54
C TYR A 153 -4.95 9.09 5.35
N ALA A 154 -6.09 9.54 5.89
CA ALA A 154 -6.10 10.73 6.75
C ALA A 154 -5.18 10.56 7.98
N LYS A 155 -5.16 9.36 8.60
CA LYS A 155 -4.27 9.05 9.72
C LYS A 155 -2.79 9.13 9.30
N ILE A 156 -2.43 8.54 8.16
CA ILE A 156 -1.05 8.54 7.67
C ILE A 156 -0.59 9.97 7.33
N ILE A 157 -1.42 10.74 6.63
CA ILE A 157 -1.12 12.15 6.31
C ILE A 157 -0.89 12.96 7.59
N ASN A 158 -1.79 12.84 8.56
CA ASN A 158 -1.65 13.55 9.84
C ASN A 158 -0.40 13.12 10.60
N LYS A 159 -0.07 11.82 10.60
CA LYS A 159 1.15 11.31 11.21
C LYS A 159 2.39 11.87 10.50
N MET A 160 2.42 11.90 9.16
CA MET A 160 3.55 12.48 8.41
C MET A 160 3.74 13.96 8.70
N LYS A 161 2.65 14.74 8.89
CA LYS A 161 2.73 16.15 9.30
C LYS A 161 3.33 16.26 10.70
N THR A 162 2.84 15.49 11.66
CA THR A 162 3.32 15.49 13.04
C THR A 162 4.80 15.11 13.16
N ASP A 163 5.22 14.13 12.36
CA ASP A 163 6.61 13.64 12.34
C ASP A 163 7.55 14.57 11.52
N GLY A 164 7.02 15.65 10.92
CA GLY A 164 7.78 16.61 10.11
C GLY A 164 8.31 16.04 8.79
N ILE A 165 7.71 14.94 8.31
CA ILE A 165 8.08 14.30 7.03
C ILE A 165 7.56 15.10 5.86
N ILE A 166 6.36 15.66 6.00
CA ILE A 166 5.74 16.58 5.03
C ILE A 166 5.42 17.91 5.68
N GLY A 167 5.37 18.97 4.87
CA GLY A 167 4.96 20.29 5.35
C GLY A 167 3.46 20.37 5.74
N ASN A 168 3.05 21.52 6.28
CA ASN A 168 1.64 21.81 6.50
C ASN A 168 0.93 22.03 5.14
N VAL A 169 0.39 20.98 4.58
CA VAL A 169 -0.36 20.94 3.31
C VAL A 169 -1.84 21.06 3.61
#